data_0250cb190dc43c01c3f13f5805c10636
#
_entry.id   0250cb190dc43c01c3f13f5805c10636
#
_cell.length_a   1.000
_cell.length_b   1.000
_cell.length_c   1.000
_cell.angle_alpha   90.00
_cell.angle_beta   90.00
_cell.angle_gamma   90.00
#
_symmetry.space_group_name_H-M   'P 1'
#
loop_
_entity.id
_entity.type
_entity.pdbx_description
1 polymer ?
#
loop_
_entity_poly.entity_id
_entity_poly.type
_entity_poly.pdbx_seq_one_letter_code
_entity_poly.pdbx_strand_id
1 'polypeptide(L)'
;KRILSKYGYEDWQTQYVPHGITNKRVSKIKDKGDTKFREFEQKHGLDKYKFKILYLNRNIRRKSPGDVALAYKHMMDKLTPEKRKECVFVWHASPSDENGTDMRAVCQTLLPDYPVIFTHDNHPNGSFNDEEMNFVFNSCDVYINMASNEGFGLGSCEALHAGKPIIVNVTGGLQDQCGFKNEKGEYLTAEDYVELQSNHRGTYTNHGEWVKPVFPSNISLCGSPLTPYIFDDRCSYEDAGECLLEWYKAGPEERKRCGELGRQFVN
;
A
#
# COMPACT_ATOMS: atom_id res chain seq x y z
N LYS A 1 -1.49 7.65 25.30
CA LYS A 1 -1.07 8.07 26.64
C LYS A 1 -1.07 9.60 26.78
N ARG A 2 -0.26 10.35 26.03
CA ARG A 2 -0.09 11.83 26.15
C ARG A 2 -1.40 12.62 26.14
N ILE A 3 -2.39 12.26 25.32
CA ILE A 3 -3.69 12.92 25.29
C ILE A 3 -4.48 12.53 26.55
N LEU A 4 -4.52 11.25 26.88
CA LEU A 4 -5.27 10.76 28.04
C LEU A 4 -4.76 11.32 29.35
N SER A 5 -3.44 11.47 29.52
CA SER A 5 -2.86 12.09 30.71
C SER A 5 -3.31 13.56 30.91
N LYS A 6 -3.56 14.29 29.79
CA LYS A 6 -4.15 15.65 29.86
C LYS A 6 -5.58 15.67 30.39
N TYR A 7 -6.28 14.56 30.31
CA TYR A 7 -7.63 14.38 30.86
C TYR A 7 -7.63 13.68 32.22
N GLY A 8 -6.48 13.59 32.89
CA GLY A 8 -6.35 13.07 34.25
C GLY A 8 -6.24 11.53 34.33
N TYR A 9 -5.99 10.84 33.23
CA TYR A 9 -5.71 9.39 33.27
C TYR A 9 -4.28 9.15 33.70
N GLU A 10 -4.09 8.29 34.67
CA GLU A 10 -2.80 7.83 35.15
C GLU A 10 -2.19 6.78 34.21
N ASP A 11 -0.85 6.64 34.25
CA ASP A 11 -0.15 5.71 33.34
C ASP A 11 -0.59 4.24 33.46
N TRP A 12 -0.93 3.79 34.67
CA TRP A 12 -1.44 2.44 34.90
C TRP A 12 -2.83 2.18 34.32
N GLN A 13 -3.61 3.25 34.04
CA GLN A 13 -4.93 3.16 33.40
C GLN A 13 -4.85 3.11 31.87
N THR A 14 -3.65 3.31 31.30
CA THR A 14 -3.46 3.44 29.86
C THR A 14 -2.34 2.53 29.38
N GLN A 15 -2.65 1.68 28.40
CA GLN A 15 -1.67 0.82 27.76
C GLN A 15 -1.68 1.06 26.24
N TYR A 16 -0.49 1.12 25.65
CA TYR A 16 -0.37 1.04 24.20
C TYR A 16 -0.48 -0.43 23.77
N VAL A 17 -1.45 -0.70 22.92
CA VAL A 17 -1.61 -2.02 22.29
C VAL A 17 -1.41 -1.82 20.80
N PRO A 18 -0.28 -2.29 20.23
CA PRO A 18 -0.06 -2.18 18.78
C PRO A 18 -1.13 -2.96 18.03
N HIS A 19 -1.60 -2.38 16.93
CA HIS A 19 -2.50 -3.08 16.03
C HIS A 19 -1.72 -4.14 15.26
N GLY A 20 -2.34 -5.28 15.03
CA GLY A 20 -1.82 -6.37 14.23
C GLY A 20 -2.93 -7.09 13.49
N ILE A 21 -2.58 -7.89 12.52
CA ILE A 21 -3.52 -8.75 11.79
C ILE A 21 -3.02 -10.19 11.82
N THR A 22 -3.97 -11.11 11.68
CA THR A 22 -3.63 -12.53 11.52
C THR A 22 -3.28 -12.85 10.07
N ASN A 23 -2.32 -13.75 9.86
CA ASN A 23 -2.00 -14.28 8.54
C ASN A 23 -2.98 -15.37 8.07
N LYS A 24 -4.08 -15.61 8.78
CA LYS A 24 -5.08 -16.62 8.43
C LYS A 24 -5.84 -16.28 7.15
N ARG A 25 -6.13 -14.98 6.95
CA ARG A 25 -6.84 -14.50 5.76
C ARG A 25 -5.91 -14.38 4.57
N VAL A 26 -4.77 -13.75 4.76
CA VAL A 26 -3.77 -13.53 3.71
C VAL A 26 -2.43 -14.07 4.14
N SER A 27 -1.87 -14.96 3.33
CA SER A 27 -0.57 -15.57 3.53
C SER A 27 0.07 -15.90 2.20
N LYS A 28 1.39 -16.07 2.19
CA LYS A 28 2.13 -16.44 0.99
C LYS A 28 1.70 -17.82 0.49
N ILE A 29 1.24 -17.89 -0.75
CA ILE A 29 0.95 -19.17 -1.43
C ILE A 29 2.27 -19.86 -1.76
N LYS A 30 2.41 -21.11 -1.28
CA LYS A 30 3.62 -21.92 -1.46
C LYS A 30 3.73 -22.48 -2.88
N ASP A 31 2.61 -22.99 -3.41
CA ASP A 31 2.53 -23.57 -4.74
C ASP A 31 1.72 -22.67 -5.68
N LYS A 32 2.42 -21.92 -6.51
CA LYS A 32 1.81 -21.13 -7.59
C LYS A 32 1.29 -22.00 -8.75
N GLY A 33 1.54 -23.30 -8.71
CA GLY A 33 0.98 -24.29 -9.62
C GLY A 33 -0.44 -24.76 -9.24
N ASP A 34 -0.95 -24.34 -8.08
CA ASP A 34 -2.31 -24.64 -7.64
C ASP A 34 -3.34 -24.25 -8.70
N THR A 35 -4.23 -25.20 -9.02
CA THR A 35 -5.19 -25.04 -10.12
C THR A 35 -6.15 -23.87 -9.87
N LYS A 36 -6.67 -23.72 -8.65
CA LYS A 36 -7.60 -22.64 -8.32
C LYS A 36 -6.94 -21.26 -8.42
N PHE A 37 -5.67 -21.16 -7.99
CA PHE A 37 -4.92 -19.92 -8.09
C PHE A 37 -4.69 -19.53 -9.55
N ARG A 38 -4.34 -20.49 -10.42
CA ARG A 38 -4.17 -20.25 -11.86
C ARG A 38 -5.48 -19.89 -12.54
N GLU A 39 -6.57 -20.59 -12.23
CA GLU A 39 -7.90 -20.27 -12.73
C GLU A 39 -8.32 -18.85 -12.33
N PHE A 40 -8.00 -18.42 -11.11
CA PHE A 40 -8.24 -17.05 -10.66
C PHE A 40 -7.43 -16.03 -11.48
N GLU A 41 -6.12 -16.26 -11.68
CA GLU A 41 -5.29 -15.36 -12.50
C GLU A 41 -5.81 -15.28 -13.94
N GLN A 42 -6.17 -16.40 -14.55
CA GLN A 42 -6.73 -16.45 -15.92
C GLN A 42 -8.09 -15.74 -16.00
N LYS A 43 -8.99 -15.99 -15.05
CA LYS A 43 -10.31 -15.34 -14.97
C LYS A 43 -10.20 -13.81 -14.96
N HIS A 44 -9.20 -13.29 -14.26
CA HIS A 44 -8.97 -11.85 -14.15
C HIS A 44 -7.95 -11.32 -15.18
N GLY A 45 -7.39 -12.18 -16.05
CA GLY A 45 -6.41 -11.82 -17.07
C GLY A 45 -5.07 -11.36 -16.51
N LEU A 46 -4.75 -11.75 -15.26
CA LEU A 46 -3.52 -11.38 -14.56
C LEU A 46 -2.31 -12.18 -15.03
N ASP A 47 -2.53 -13.37 -15.56
CA ASP A 47 -1.52 -14.29 -16.09
C ASP A 47 -0.74 -13.73 -17.30
N LYS A 48 -1.29 -12.70 -17.95
CA LYS A 48 -0.70 -12.05 -19.14
C LYS A 48 0.45 -11.09 -18.81
N TYR A 49 0.59 -10.68 -17.55
CA TYR A 49 1.51 -9.62 -17.16
C TYR A 49 2.62 -10.12 -16.26
N LYS A 50 3.82 -9.55 -16.44
CA LYS A 50 5.01 -9.88 -15.65
C LYS A 50 5.21 -8.98 -14.43
N PHE A 51 4.60 -7.78 -14.45
CA PHE A 51 4.65 -6.83 -13.35
C PHE A 51 3.26 -6.27 -13.05
N LYS A 52 2.71 -6.68 -11.91
CA LYS A 52 1.36 -6.40 -11.47
C LYS A 52 1.38 -5.56 -10.20
N ILE A 53 0.84 -4.34 -10.30
CA ILE A 53 0.83 -3.35 -9.22
C ILE A 53 -0.56 -3.35 -8.60
N LEU A 54 -0.67 -3.70 -7.32
CA LEU A 54 -1.93 -3.77 -6.59
C LEU A 54 -2.23 -2.47 -5.86
N TYR A 55 -3.37 -1.87 -6.16
CA TYR A 55 -4.06 -0.93 -5.30
C TYR A 55 -5.29 -1.61 -4.69
N LEU A 56 -5.35 -1.68 -3.35
CA LEU A 56 -6.45 -2.27 -2.60
C LEU A 56 -6.79 -1.35 -1.43
N ASN A 57 -7.83 -0.55 -1.58
CA ASN A 57 -8.36 0.37 -0.58
C ASN A 57 -9.81 0.71 -0.92
N ARG A 58 -10.58 1.25 0.03
CA ARG A 58 -11.82 1.91 -0.33
C ARG A 58 -11.53 3.13 -1.23
N ASN A 59 -12.33 3.33 -2.27
CA ASN A 59 -12.21 4.46 -3.19
C ASN A 59 -12.73 5.73 -2.52
N ILE A 60 -11.94 6.35 -1.64
CA ILE A 60 -12.26 7.61 -0.96
C ILE A 60 -11.08 8.58 -1.03
N ARG A 61 -11.36 9.89 -0.91
CA ARG A 61 -10.37 10.97 -1.13
C ARG A 61 -9.05 10.75 -0.40
N ARG A 62 -9.09 10.46 0.92
CA ARG A 62 -7.86 10.29 1.71
C ARG A 62 -6.99 9.11 1.29
N LYS A 63 -7.51 8.20 0.47
CA LYS A 63 -6.74 7.06 -0.09
C LYS A 63 -6.03 7.39 -1.39
N SER A 64 -6.18 8.63 -1.87
CA SER A 64 -5.48 9.20 -3.02
C SER A 64 -5.45 8.30 -4.27
N PRO A 65 -6.60 7.70 -4.69
CA PRO A 65 -6.63 6.75 -5.80
C PRO A 65 -6.16 7.37 -7.13
N GLY A 66 -6.49 8.64 -7.38
CA GLY A 66 -6.05 9.35 -8.58
C GLY A 66 -4.54 9.56 -8.62
N ASP A 67 -3.91 9.86 -7.46
CA ASP A 67 -2.46 10.02 -7.38
C ASP A 67 -1.74 8.68 -7.63
N VAL A 68 -2.33 7.54 -7.21
CA VAL A 68 -1.79 6.21 -7.55
C VAL A 68 -1.87 5.94 -9.06
N ALA A 69 -2.96 6.34 -9.72
CA ALA A 69 -3.07 6.24 -11.19
C ALA A 69 -2.01 7.12 -11.89
N LEU A 70 -1.75 8.34 -11.39
CA LEU A 70 -0.67 9.20 -11.89
C LEU A 70 0.72 8.61 -11.63
N ALA A 71 0.96 8.00 -10.47
CA ALA A 71 2.22 7.31 -10.18
C ALA A 71 2.47 6.15 -11.16
N TYR A 72 1.43 5.35 -11.45
CA TYR A 72 1.50 4.32 -12.47
C TYR A 72 1.81 4.91 -13.84
N LYS A 73 1.11 5.99 -14.23
CA LYS A 73 1.38 6.71 -15.48
C LYS A 73 2.83 7.16 -15.57
N HIS A 74 3.35 7.80 -14.53
CA HIS A 74 4.72 8.28 -14.46
C HIS A 74 5.75 7.16 -14.69
N MET A 75 5.55 6.00 -14.09
CA MET A 75 6.38 4.82 -14.35
C MET A 75 6.26 4.38 -15.82
N MET A 76 5.03 4.25 -16.32
CA MET A 76 4.76 3.76 -17.69
C MET A 76 5.34 4.68 -18.75
N ASP A 77 5.27 6.00 -18.58
CA ASP A 77 5.82 6.98 -19.51
C ASP A 77 7.34 6.82 -19.71
N LYS A 78 8.04 6.29 -18.70
CA LYS A 78 9.50 6.02 -18.73
C LYS A 78 9.87 4.66 -19.32
N LEU A 79 8.91 3.81 -19.60
CA LEU A 79 9.14 2.49 -20.18
C LEU A 79 9.00 2.51 -21.71
N THR A 80 9.71 1.61 -22.40
CA THR A 80 9.49 1.39 -23.83
C THR A 80 8.14 0.73 -24.08
N PRO A 81 7.55 0.88 -25.30
CA PRO A 81 6.25 0.27 -25.61
C PRO A 81 6.19 -1.25 -25.35
N GLU A 82 7.29 -1.96 -25.56
CA GLU A 82 7.37 -3.42 -25.32
C GLU A 82 7.26 -3.71 -23.81
N LYS A 83 8.00 -2.96 -22.98
CA LYS A 83 7.99 -3.12 -21.53
C LYS A 83 6.66 -2.71 -20.90
N ARG A 84 5.97 -1.73 -21.47
CA ARG A 84 4.62 -1.31 -21.04
C ARG A 84 3.62 -2.46 -21.10
N LYS A 85 3.72 -3.32 -22.14
CA LYS A 85 2.84 -4.49 -22.29
C LYS A 85 3.03 -5.56 -21.22
N GLU A 86 4.13 -5.52 -20.50
CA GLU A 86 4.44 -6.43 -19.40
C GLU A 86 3.83 -5.99 -18.05
N CYS A 87 3.37 -4.74 -17.95
CA CYS A 87 2.91 -4.11 -16.71
C CYS A 87 1.40 -3.94 -16.69
N VAL A 88 0.79 -4.05 -15.52
CA VAL A 88 -0.63 -3.77 -15.31
C VAL A 88 -0.90 -3.13 -13.95
N PHE A 89 -1.82 -2.18 -13.93
CA PHE A 89 -2.39 -1.62 -12.72
C PHE A 89 -3.63 -2.43 -12.30
N VAL A 90 -3.56 -3.09 -11.16
CA VAL A 90 -4.63 -3.94 -10.62
C VAL A 90 -5.40 -3.13 -9.59
N TRP A 91 -6.58 -2.71 -9.97
CA TRP A 91 -7.52 -1.98 -9.14
C TRP A 91 -8.44 -2.95 -8.40
N HIS A 92 -8.29 -3.04 -7.08
CA HIS A 92 -9.18 -3.83 -6.22
C HIS A 92 -9.93 -2.91 -5.25
N ALA A 93 -10.99 -2.29 -5.73
CA ALA A 93 -11.91 -1.43 -5.00
C ALA A 93 -13.17 -1.22 -5.83
N SER A 94 -14.23 -0.66 -5.23
CA SER A 94 -15.35 -0.16 -6.02
C SER A 94 -14.85 0.90 -7.03
N PRO A 95 -15.16 0.79 -8.31
CA PRO A 95 -14.73 1.76 -9.30
C PRO A 95 -15.24 3.18 -9.04
N SER A 96 -16.40 3.30 -8.37
CA SER A 96 -17.01 4.58 -7.98
C SER A 96 -17.45 4.53 -6.52
N ASP A 97 -17.26 5.63 -5.78
CA ASP A 97 -17.72 5.82 -4.40
C ASP A 97 -18.13 7.29 -4.23
N GLU A 98 -19.23 7.55 -3.51
CA GLU A 98 -19.76 8.90 -3.27
C GLU A 98 -18.77 9.82 -2.54
N ASN A 99 -17.89 9.25 -1.71
CA ASN A 99 -16.84 9.95 -0.97
C ASN A 99 -15.47 9.94 -1.70
N GLY A 100 -15.47 9.45 -2.93
CA GLY A 100 -14.27 9.28 -3.75
C GLY A 100 -14.40 9.87 -5.13
N THR A 101 -14.12 9.04 -6.13
CA THR A 101 -14.17 9.45 -7.54
C THR A 101 -14.64 8.29 -8.42
N ASP A 102 -14.94 8.60 -9.70
CA ASP A 102 -15.10 7.59 -10.75
C ASP A 102 -13.73 7.23 -11.33
N MET A 103 -13.16 6.13 -10.84
CA MET A 103 -11.84 5.68 -11.30
C MET A 103 -11.83 5.14 -12.72
N ARG A 104 -12.98 4.72 -13.26
CA ARG A 104 -13.02 4.35 -14.69
C ARG A 104 -12.80 5.57 -15.57
N ALA A 105 -13.51 6.67 -15.28
CA ALA A 105 -13.33 7.93 -15.99
C ALA A 105 -11.90 8.47 -15.82
N VAL A 106 -11.33 8.38 -14.60
CA VAL A 106 -9.93 8.76 -14.33
C VAL A 106 -8.96 7.93 -15.17
N CYS A 107 -9.09 6.61 -15.18
CA CYS A 107 -8.21 5.73 -15.95
C CYS A 107 -8.39 5.91 -17.45
N GLN A 108 -9.61 6.09 -17.96
CA GLN A 108 -9.86 6.39 -19.38
C GLN A 108 -9.19 7.68 -19.82
N THR A 109 -9.13 8.68 -18.95
CA THR A 109 -8.53 9.99 -19.27
C THR A 109 -7.00 9.96 -19.13
N LEU A 110 -6.47 9.39 -18.06
CA LEU A 110 -5.05 9.46 -17.73
C LEU A 110 -4.23 8.30 -18.29
N LEU A 111 -4.85 7.14 -18.49
CA LEU A 111 -4.22 5.86 -18.81
C LEU A 111 -4.83 5.20 -20.08
N PRO A 112 -5.20 5.94 -21.15
CA PRO A 112 -5.96 5.36 -22.27
C PRO A 112 -5.22 4.22 -22.96
N ASP A 113 -3.87 4.25 -22.93
CA ASP A 113 -3.01 3.29 -23.61
C ASP A 113 -2.30 2.32 -22.64
N TYR A 114 -2.61 2.39 -21.34
CA TYR A 114 -1.93 1.58 -20.32
C TYR A 114 -2.86 0.52 -19.72
N PRO A 115 -2.37 -0.72 -19.53
CA PRO A 115 -3.20 -1.80 -18.99
C PRO A 115 -3.68 -1.50 -17.57
N VAL A 116 -5.00 -1.58 -17.38
CA VAL A 116 -5.68 -1.48 -16.08
C VAL A 116 -6.68 -2.63 -15.96
N ILE A 117 -6.70 -3.32 -14.85
CA ILE A 117 -7.66 -4.36 -14.52
C ILE A 117 -8.45 -3.94 -13.28
N PHE A 118 -9.77 -3.87 -13.41
CA PHE A 118 -10.69 -3.75 -12.30
C PHE A 118 -11.15 -5.16 -11.90
N THR A 119 -10.68 -5.69 -10.78
CA THR A 119 -10.95 -7.09 -10.38
C THR A 119 -12.45 -7.38 -10.22
N HIS A 120 -13.23 -6.36 -9.83
CA HIS A 120 -14.68 -6.48 -9.66
C HIS A 120 -15.45 -6.69 -10.97
N ASP A 121 -14.86 -6.43 -12.14
CA ASP A 121 -15.52 -6.64 -13.43
C ASP A 121 -15.85 -8.11 -13.71
N ASN A 122 -15.00 -9.00 -13.21
CA ASN A 122 -15.15 -10.45 -13.38
C ASN A 122 -15.74 -11.11 -12.12
N HIS A 123 -16.30 -10.32 -11.19
CA HIS A 123 -16.88 -10.81 -9.95
C HIS A 123 -18.30 -10.26 -9.77
N PRO A 124 -19.35 -10.98 -10.23
CA PRO A 124 -20.71 -10.45 -10.36
C PRO A 124 -21.33 -9.96 -9.05
N ASN A 125 -20.92 -10.50 -7.91
CA ASN A 125 -21.46 -10.11 -6.60
C ASN A 125 -20.61 -9.05 -5.87
N GLY A 126 -19.48 -8.61 -6.45
CA GLY A 126 -18.60 -7.58 -5.90
C GLY A 126 -17.91 -7.92 -4.57
N SER A 127 -18.16 -9.09 -3.99
CA SER A 127 -17.55 -9.52 -2.73
C SER A 127 -16.62 -10.73 -2.97
N PHE A 128 -15.38 -10.59 -2.54
CA PHE A 128 -14.37 -11.65 -2.59
C PHE A 128 -14.35 -12.38 -1.24
N ASN A 129 -14.33 -13.70 -1.26
CA ASN A 129 -14.10 -14.48 -0.06
C ASN A 129 -12.61 -14.45 0.37
N ASP A 130 -12.27 -15.02 1.52
CA ASP A 130 -10.91 -14.96 2.05
C ASP A 130 -9.88 -15.67 1.14
N GLU A 131 -10.25 -16.77 0.47
CA GLU A 131 -9.38 -17.48 -0.48
C GLU A 131 -9.10 -16.59 -1.71
N GLU A 132 -10.14 -15.97 -2.26
CA GLU A 132 -10.01 -15.04 -3.40
C GLU A 132 -9.22 -13.79 -3.02
N MET A 133 -9.44 -13.25 -1.82
CA MET A 133 -8.62 -12.13 -1.31
C MET A 133 -7.15 -12.52 -1.20
N ASN A 134 -6.86 -13.72 -0.72
CA ASN A 134 -5.49 -14.23 -0.70
C ASN A 134 -4.92 -14.34 -2.12
N PHE A 135 -5.71 -14.76 -3.09
CA PHE A 135 -5.29 -14.82 -4.49
C PHE A 135 -5.00 -13.43 -5.07
N VAL A 136 -5.81 -12.41 -4.76
CA VAL A 136 -5.56 -11.01 -5.19
C VAL A 136 -4.16 -10.56 -4.78
N PHE A 137 -3.80 -10.71 -3.49
CA PHE A 137 -2.48 -10.31 -3.01
C PHE A 137 -1.36 -11.14 -3.64
N ASN A 138 -1.54 -12.47 -3.75
CA ASN A 138 -0.50 -13.36 -4.27
C ASN A 138 -0.28 -13.22 -5.77
N SER A 139 -1.29 -12.83 -6.55
CA SER A 139 -1.18 -12.57 -7.99
C SER A 139 -0.35 -11.33 -8.31
N CYS A 140 -0.23 -10.38 -7.39
CA CYS A 140 0.48 -9.12 -7.63
C CYS A 140 1.95 -9.18 -7.23
N ASP A 141 2.75 -8.23 -7.71
CA ASP A 141 4.19 -8.16 -7.51
C ASP A 141 4.60 -7.10 -6.50
N VAL A 142 3.81 -6.03 -6.40
CA VAL A 142 4.01 -4.92 -5.47
C VAL A 142 2.66 -4.35 -5.05
N TYR A 143 2.56 -3.90 -3.80
CA TYR A 143 1.40 -3.20 -3.28
C TYR A 143 1.71 -1.72 -3.08
N ILE A 144 0.78 -0.83 -3.41
CA ILE A 144 0.94 0.61 -3.25
C ILE A 144 -0.19 1.22 -2.42
N ASN A 145 0.17 2.06 -1.44
CA ASN A 145 -0.76 2.81 -0.61
C ASN A 145 -0.27 4.25 -0.40
N MET A 146 -0.89 5.19 -1.11
CA MET A 146 -0.60 6.61 -1.02
C MET A 146 -1.61 7.37 -0.16
N ALA A 147 -2.28 6.70 0.79
CA ALA A 147 -3.23 7.35 1.67
C ALA A 147 -2.59 8.55 2.38
N SER A 148 -3.30 9.70 2.39
CA SER A 148 -2.84 10.91 3.07
C SER A 148 -3.03 10.86 4.59
N ASN A 149 -3.79 9.87 5.06
CA ASN A 149 -4.04 9.59 6.46
C ASN A 149 -4.43 8.12 6.62
N GLU A 150 -3.76 7.39 7.52
CA GLU A 150 -4.00 5.97 7.74
C GLU A 150 -3.78 5.58 9.20
N GLY A 151 -4.77 4.90 9.79
CA GLY A 151 -4.67 4.43 11.17
C GLY A 151 -3.66 3.31 11.36
N PHE A 152 -3.68 2.30 10.46
CA PHE A 152 -2.73 1.18 10.48
C PHE A 152 -2.28 0.78 9.07
N GLY A 153 -3.21 0.64 8.12
CA GLY A 153 -2.91 0.19 6.75
C GLY A 153 -2.98 -1.33 6.62
N LEU A 154 -4.16 -1.91 6.87
CA LEU A 154 -4.38 -3.36 6.79
C LEU A 154 -3.85 -3.98 5.49
N GLY A 155 -4.18 -3.38 4.34
CA GLY A 155 -3.75 -3.89 3.04
C GLY A 155 -2.22 -3.94 2.86
N SER A 156 -1.48 -2.99 3.43
CA SER A 156 -0.01 -3.03 3.39
C SER A 156 0.54 -4.20 4.20
N CYS A 157 -0.02 -4.43 5.40
CA CYS A 157 0.37 -5.55 6.25
C CYS A 157 -0.03 -6.90 5.60
N GLU A 158 -1.23 -7.00 5.00
CA GLU A 158 -1.66 -8.18 4.23
C GLU A 158 -0.73 -8.46 3.05
N ALA A 159 -0.28 -7.42 2.34
CA ALA A 159 0.70 -7.56 1.26
C ALA A 159 2.03 -8.14 1.78
N LEU A 160 2.50 -7.66 2.94
CA LEU A 160 3.70 -8.22 3.58
C LEU A 160 3.50 -9.68 3.99
N HIS A 161 2.35 -10.07 4.56
CA HIS A 161 2.03 -11.49 4.84
C HIS A 161 2.04 -12.37 3.57
N ALA A 162 1.60 -11.81 2.44
CA ALA A 162 1.69 -12.48 1.14
C ALA A 162 3.13 -12.49 0.56
N GLY A 163 4.10 -11.91 1.26
CA GLY A 163 5.49 -11.81 0.80
C GLY A 163 5.66 -10.84 -0.37
N LYS A 164 4.89 -9.74 -0.38
CA LYS A 164 4.99 -8.71 -1.42
C LYS A 164 5.65 -7.45 -0.85
N PRO A 165 6.60 -6.85 -1.59
CA PRO A 165 7.13 -5.55 -1.23
C PRO A 165 6.06 -4.47 -1.40
N ILE A 166 6.22 -3.37 -0.64
CA ILE A 166 5.23 -2.30 -0.58
C ILE A 166 5.82 -0.95 -0.95
N ILE A 167 4.95 -0.05 -1.40
CA ILE A 167 5.20 1.39 -1.52
C ILE A 167 4.16 2.07 -0.65
N VAL A 168 4.57 2.88 0.30
CA VAL A 168 3.65 3.54 1.22
C VAL A 168 4.04 4.99 1.48
N ASN A 169 3.03 5.85 1.59
CA ASN A 169 3.21 7.18 2.13
C ASN A 169 3.58 7.10 3.61
N VAL A 170 4.57 7.90 4.04
CA VAL A 170 5.03 7.93 5.44
C VAL A 170 4.05 8.76 6.27
N THR A 171 2.93 8.13 6.65
CA THR A 171 1.88 8.74 7.46
C THR A 171 1.22 7.74 8.40
N GLY A 172 0.83 8.19 9.59
CA GLY A 172 0.10 7.37 10.56
C GLY A 172 0.72 5.99 10.76
N GLY A 173 -0.11 4.96 10.83
CA GLY A 173 0.34 3.58 11.04
C GLY A 173 1.05 2.92 9.85
N LEU A 174 1.09 3.55 8.67
CA LEU A 174 1.92 3.06 7.57
C LEU A 174 3.42 3.15 7.89
N GLN A 175 3.81 4.09 8.76
CA GLN A 175 5.20 4.24 9.21
C GLN A 175 5.72 3.00 9.95
N ASP A 176 4.84 2.37 10.75
CA ASP A 176 5.20 1.19 11.56
C ASP A 176 5.59 0.00 10.67
N GLN A 177 5.06 -0.04 9.44
CA GLN A 177 5.31 -1.11 8.48
C GLN A 177 6.57 -0.86 7.64
N CYS A 178 7.16 0.33 7.73
CA CYS A 178 8.39 0.67 7.01
C CYS A 178 9.65 0.08 7.66
N GLY A 179 9.57 -0.32 8.93
CA GLY A 179 10.73 -0.81 9.65
C GLY A 179 11.85 0.24 9.69
N PHE A 180 11.51 1.50 10.02
CA PHE A 180 12.50 2.55 10.19
C PHE A 180 13.47 2.22 11.33
N LYS A 181 14.73 2.63 11.16
CA LYS A 181 15.79 2.38 12.11
C LYS A 181 16.41 3.68 12.56
N ASN A 182 16.80 3.71 13.84
CA ASN A 182 17.57 4.79 14.43
C ASN A 182 19.05 4.77 13.97
N GLU A 183 19.84 5.71 14.44
CA GLU A 183 21.28 5.83 14.12
C GLU A 183 22.09 4.59 14.56
N LYS A 184 21.60 3.82 15.53
CA LYS A 184 22.23 2.58 15.99
C LYS A 184 21.86 1.37 15.14
N GLY A 185 20.95 1.51 14.18
CA GLY A 185 20.43 0.43 13.36
C GLY A 185 19.32 -0.39 14.01
N GLU A 186 18.77 0.05 15.14
CA GLU A 186 17.65 -0.57 15.84
C GLU A 186 16.32 -0.07 15.27
N TYR A 187 15.29 -0.92 15.23
CA TYR A 187 13.97 -0.49 14.79
C TYR A 187 13.38 0.55 15.74
N LEU A 188 12.73 1.56 15.16
CA LEU A 188 12.00 2.56 15.95
C LEU A 188 10.86 1.88 16.72
N THR A 189 10.75 2.25 17.99
CA THR A 189 9.74 1.76 18.93
C THR A 189 8.61 2.78 19.12
N ALA A 190 7.56 2.40 19.82
CA ALA A 190 6.48 3.31 20.19
C ALA A 190 7.00 4.50 21.04
N GLU A 191 8.04 4.26 21.86
CA GLU A 191 8.69 5.29 22.68
C GLU A 191 9.39 6.34 21.82
N ASP A 192 10.11 5.92 20.78
CA ASP A 192 10.76 6.85 19.83
C ASP A 192 9.72 7.76 19.16
N TYR A 193 8.54 7.23 18.81
CA TYR A 193 7.46 8.02 18.25
C TYR A 193 6.76 8.96 19.25
N VAL A 194 6.93 8.76 20.56
CA VAL A 194 6.43 9.73 21.56
C VAL A 194 7.16 11.07 21.44
N GLU A 195 8.46 11.04 21.21
CA GLU A 195 9.28 12.25 21.06
C GLU A 195 9.21 12.78 19.62
N LEU A 196 9.38 11.89 18.64
CA LEU A 196 9.37 12.23 17.22
C LEU A 196 7.98 12.69 16.74
N GLN A 197 6.89 12.20 17.34
CA GLN A 197 5.49 12.33 16.96
C GLN A 197 5.15 11.66 15.64
N SER A 198 5.94 11.83 14.58
CA SER A 198 5.83 11.20 13.28
C SER A 198 7.14 11.32 12.51
N ASN A 199 7.47 10.31 11.71
CA ASN A 199 8.63 10.35 10.81
C ASN A 199 8.30 10.94 9.42
N HIS A 200 7.16 11.56 9.26
CA HIS A 200 6.71 12.08 7.96
C HIS A 200 7.64 13.17 7.38
N ARG A 201 8.49 13.78 8.20
CA ARG A 201 9.51 14.75 7.75
C ARG A 201 10.86 14.14 7.40
N GLY A 202 10.99 12.80 7.48
CA GLY A 202 12.21 12.10 7.09
C GLY A 202 13.36 12.25 8.07
N THR A 203 13.10 12.34 9.37
CA THR A 203 14.15 12.33 10.41
C THR A 203 14.97 11.06 10.32
N TYR A 204 14.32 9.91 10.14
CA TYR A 204 14.95 8.62 9.91
C TYR A 204 14.65 8.14 8.50
N THR A 205 15.69 7.85 7.74
CA THR A 205 15.59 7.42 6.34
C THR A 205 16.02 5.97 6.11
N ASN A 206 16.69 5.36 7.11
CA ASN A 206 17.02 3.94 7.04
C ASN A 206 15.77 3.11 7.35
N HIS A 207 15.37 2.23 6.44
CA HIS A 207 14.13 1.47 6.49
C HIS A 207 14.34 0.02 6.05
N GLY A 208 13.31 -0.81 6.16
CA GLY A 208 13.33 -2.19 5.68
C GLY A 208 13.49 -2.29 4.17
N GLU A 209 14.17 -3.32 3.68
CA GLU A 209 14.39 -3.54 2.25
C GLU A 209 13.09 -3.90 1.49
N TRP A 210 12.04 -4.28 2.20
CA TRP A 210 10.72 -4.64 1.64
C TRP A 210 9.82 -3.47 1.30
N VAL A 211 10.23 -2.26 1.64
CA VAL A 211 9.43 -1.06 1.46
C VAL A 211 10.20 0.02 0.72
N LYS A 212 9.49 0.77 -0.11
CA LYS A 212 9.91 2.07 -0.60
C LYS A 212 8.99 3.12 0.02
N PRO A 213 9.44 3.80 1.09
CA PRO A 213 8.67 4.84 1.74
C PRO A 213 8.68 6.11 0.88
N VAL A 214 7.52 6.72 0.69
CA VAL A 214 7.40 8.02 0.04
C VAL A 214 7.07 9.06 1.11
N PHE A 215 7.95 10.01 1.32
CA PHE A 215 7.76 11.03 2.34
C PHE A 215 6.80 12.12 1.83
N PRO A 216 5.90 12.65 2.69
CA PRO A 216 4.99 13.71 2.31
C PRO A 216 5.71 14.95 1.79
N SER A 217 5.31 15.43 0.64
CA SER A 217 5.73 16.71 0.08
C SER A 217 4.88 17.89 0.58
N ASN A 218 3.65 17.61 1.02
CA ASN A 218 2.73 18.59 1.55
C ASN A 218 1.97 18.02 2.77
N ILE A 219 1.89 18.81 3.83
CA ILE A 219 1.16 18.51 5.07
C ILE A 219 0.14 19.62 5.28
N SER A 220 -1.15 19.29 5.15
CA SER A 220 -2.23 20.25 5.22
C SER A 220 -3.21 19.92 6.34
N LEU A 221 -3.70 20.94 7.05
CA LEU A 221 -4.78 20.79 8.00
C LEU A 221 -6.12 20.73 7.25
N CYS A 222 -6.78 19.58 7.28
CA CYS A 222 -7.99 19.26 6.53
C CYS A 222 -9.13 18.80 7.44
N GLY A 223 -9.29 19.42 8.60
CA GLY A 223 -10.27 19.03 9.58
C GLY A 223 -11.72 19.28 9.16
N SER A 224 -12.65 18.66 9.87
CA SER A 224 -14.10 18.90 9.82
C SER A 224 -14.62 19.30 11.19
N PRO A 225 -15.86 19.79 11.32
CA PRO A 225 -16.42 20.18 12.65
C PRO A 225 -16.30 19.08 13.71
N LEU A 226 -16.45 17.81 13.32
CA LEU A 226 -16.35 16.67 14.23
C LEU A 226 -14.90 16.24 14.52
N THR A 227 -13.99 16.53 13.61
CA THR A 227 -12.56 16.18 13.69
C THR A 227 -11.72 17.36 13.19
N PRO A 228 -11.60 18.45 14.00
CA PRO A 228 -11.07 19.72 13.50
C PRO A 228 -9.56 19.72 13.23
N TYR A 229 -8.82 18.76 13.77
CA TYR A 229 -7.35 18.71 13.69
C TYR A 229 -6.87 17.43 12.99
N ILE A 230 -7.37 17.19 11.77
CA ILE A 230 -6.84 16.13 10.90
C ILE A 230 -5.85 16.75 9.92
N PHE A 231 -4.66 16.15 9.85
CA PHE A 231 -3.67 16.48 8.83
C PHE A 231 -3.73 15.44 7.69
N ASP A 232 -3.69 15.96 6.48
CA ASP A 232 -3.42 15.17 5.27
C ASP A 232 -1.94 15.29 4.92
N ASP A 233 -1.25 14.18 4.97
CA ASP A 233 0.14 14.03 4.57
C ASP A 233 0.16 13.57 3.09
N ARG A 234 0.29 14.50 2.14
CA ARG A 234 0.28 14.16 0.70
C ARG A 234 1.68 13.98 0.17
N CYS A 235 1.95 12.81 -0.39
CA CYS A 235 3.21 12.54 -1.09
C CYS A 235 3.09 12.84 -2.59
N SER A 236 4.24 13.05 -3.25
CA SER A 236 4.33 13.23 -4.69
C SER A 236 4.00 11.93 -5.42
N TYR A 237 3.18 12.00 -6.45
CA TYR A 237 2.93 10.86 -7.33
C TYR A 237 4.14 10.54 -8.21
N GLU A 238 4.98 11.52 -8.51
CA GLU A 238 6.23 11.32 -9.24
C GLU A 238 7.19 10.45 -8.42
N ASP A 239 7.37 10.75 -7.13
CA ASP A 239 8.23 9.98 -6.25
C ASP A 239 7.71 8.54 -6.08
N ALA A 240 6.39 8.38 -5.94
CA ALA A 240 5.77 7.06 -5.90
C ALA A 240 5.93 6.30 -7.22
N GLY A 241 5.88 7.01 -8.36
CA GLY A 241 6.14 6.48 -9.69
C GLY A 241 7.59 6.03 -9.88
N GLU A 242 8.56 6.77 -9.33
CA GLU A 242 9.97 6.32 -9.29
C GLU A 242 10.11 5.03 -8.47
N CYS A 243 9.47 4.95 -7.30
CA CYS A 243 9.46 3.74 -6.49
C CYS A 243 8.89 2.53 -7.26
N LEU A 244 7.83 2.73 -8.05
CA LEU A 244 7.29 1.68 -8.94
C LEU A 244 8.31 1.27 -10.00
N LEU A 245 8.97 2.24 -10.64
CA LEU A 245 10.00 2.00 -11.65
C LEU A 245 11.21 1.24 -11.07
N GLU A 246 11.61 1.59 -9.85
CA GLU A 246 12.68 0.88 -9.15
C GLU A 246 12.31 -0.57 -8.85
N TRP A 247 11.08 -0.85 -8.37
CA TRP A 247 10.60 -2.22 -8.18
C TRP A 247 10.49 -3.01 -9.50
N TYR A 248 10.10 -2.33 -10.59
CA TYR A 248 10.12 -2.96 -11.91
C TYR A 248 11.54 -3.37 -12.32
N LYS A 249 12.50 -2.44 -12.20
CA LYS A 249 13.93 -2.66 -12.55
C LYS A 249 14.62 -3.69 -11.66
N ALA A 250 14.23 -3.79 -10.39
CA ALA A 250 14.77 -4.77 -9.44
C ALA A 250 14.56 -6.21 -9.89
N GLY A 251 13.51 -6.46 -10.68
CA GLY A 251 13.20 -7.80 -11.19
C GLY A 251 12.51 -8.71 -10.18
N PRO A 252 12.01 -9.87 -10.65
CA PRO A 252 11.15 -10.74 -9.84
C PRO A 252 11.88 -11.37 -8.65
N GLU A 253 13.14 -11.77 -8.79
CA GLU A 253 13.89 -12.43 -7.71
C GLU A 253 14.17 -11.47 -6.56
N GLU A 254 14.54 -10.23 -6.86
CA GLU A 254 14.78 -9.22 -5.83
C GLU A 254 13.48 -8.82 -5.12
N ARG A 255 12.37 -8.64 -5.86
CA ARG A 255 11.07 -8.40 -5.25
C ARG A 255 10.65 -9.54 -4.32
N LYS A 256 10.91 -10.80 -4.72
CA LYS A 256 10.64 -11.99 -3.91
C LYS A 256 11.49 -12.02 -2.64
N ARG A 257 12.79 -11.70 -2.74
CA ARG A 257 13.72 -11.61 -1.60
C ARG A 257 13.26 -10.54 -0.62
N CYS A 258 13.03 -9.33 -1.10
CA CYS A 258 12.58 -8.21 -0.29
C CYS A 258 11.20 -8.47 0.34
N GLY A 259 10.26 -9.03 -0.42
CA GLY A 259 8.94 -9.40 0.11
C GLY A 259 9.02 -10.46 1.22
N GLU A 260 9.97 -11.41 1.14
CA GLU A 260 10.19 -12.39 2.20
C GLU A 260 10.73 -11.75 3.49
N LEU A 261 11.63 -10.77 3.37
CA LEU A 261 12.08 -9.99 4.53
C LEU A 261 10.91 -9.23 5.19
N GLY A 262 10.03 -8.62 4.38
CA GLY A 262 8.83 -7.97 4.89
C GLY A 262 7.88 -8.94 5.59
N ARG A 263 7.70 -10.15 5.03
CA ARG A 263 6.91 -11.19 5.66
C ARG A 263 7.49 -11.63 7.02
N GLN A 264 8.81 -11.73 7.13
CA GLN A 264 9.47 -12.04 8.40
C GLN A 264 9.30 -10.92 9.42
N PHE A 265 9.30 -9.66 8.97
CA PHE A 265 9.13 -8.49 9.84
C PHE A 265 7.74 -8.45 10.49
N VAL A 266 6.67 -8.85 9.77
CA VAL A 266 5.28 -8.78 10.27
C VAL A 266 4.78 -10.06 10.95
N ASN A 267 5.50 -11.18 10.89
CA ASN A 267 5.17 -12.44 11.56
C ASN A 267 5.89 -12.57 12.91
#